data_91bb9edd5ae11705fe572e832c99af66
#
_entry.id   91bb9edd5ae11705fe572e832c99af66
#
_cell.length_a   1.000
_cell.length_b   1.000
_cell.length_c   1.000
_cell.angle_alpha   90.00
_cell.angle_beta   90.00
_cell.angle_gamma   90.00
#
_symmetry.space_group_name_H-M   'P 1'
#
loop_
_entity.id
_entity.type
_entity.pdbx_description
1 polymer ?
#
loop_
_entity_poly.entity_id
_entity_poly.type
_entity_poly.pdbx_seq_one_letter_code
_entity_poly.pdbx_strand_id
1 'polypeptide(L)'
;MITLAELATNADGKLVQGFVNEIITDSYLLSALTFDDCLNSTGTSDLTYTYKRVKTPMEAKFRALNTEPEKSKPEIERVTTQVAILSDAWNMDRVAKEAASDLYELHLVESKNAIIRKFNATIIGGDTTVDENGFDGLSKAVTGTSTDFTSAVDLDALEKASALAFAEEMDNFLSALMRDPDVLLVSPRMKVKINAICRILGISNVTMDSAGHRVSAWDGIRIEELRDGALKTNDIYAACLGMDGFHGITLKGGNAVSVNLPNWEAPGAVKTGDAEFVCGCALKATKAAGVLRAKPAE
;
A
#
# COMPACT_ATOMS: atom_id res chain seq x y z
N MET A 1 45.19 -9.27 8.55
CA MET A 1 44.31 -10.44 8.38
C MET A 1 42.95 -9.99 8.90
N ILE A 2 41.96 -9.85 8.00
CA ILE A 2 40.62 -9.42 8.39
C ILE A 2 40.03 -10.52 9.27
N THR A 3 39.53 -10.17 10.45
CA THR A 3 38.88 -11.11 11.35
C THR A 3 37.47 -11.41 10.89
N LEU A 4 36.92 -12.58 11.23
CA LEU A 4 35.53 -12.96 10.91
C LEU A 4 34.53 -11.95 11.48
N ALA A 5 34.85 -11.31 12.61
CA ALA A 5 34.07 -10.25 13.21
C ALA A 5 34.07 -8.96 12.36
N GLU A 6 35.18 -8.57 11.77
CA GLU A 6 35.25 -7.43 10.86
C GLU A 6 34.54 -7.69 9.54
N LEU A 7 34.56 -8.93 9.05
CA LEU A 7 33.76 -9.35 7.89
C LEU A 7 32.26 -9.33 8.22
N ALA A 8 31.87 -9.78 9.40
CA ALA A 8 30.47 -9.75 9.85
C ALA A 8 29.95 -8.31 10.00
N THR A 9 30.72 -7.42 10.66
CA THR A 9 30.34 -6.02 10.83
C THR A 9 30.20 -5.28 9.50
N ASN A 10 31.09 -5.54 8.53
CA ASN A 10 30.98 -4.97 7.19
C ASN A 10 29.87 -5.62 6.36
N ALA A 11 29.57 -6.88 6.58
CA ALA A 11 28.45 -7.58 5.95
C ALA A 11 27.11 -7.08 6.50
N ASP A 12 27.02 -6.87 7.82
CA ASP A 12 25.81 -6.41 8.49
C ASP A 12 25.32 -5.08 7.90
N GLY A 13 26.19 -4.08 7.74
CA GLY A 13 25.83 -2.81 7.15
C GLY A 13 25.38 -2.92 5.68
N LYS A 14 26.04 -3.76 4.90
CA LYS A 14 25.68 -4.00 3.49
C LYS A 14 24.41 -4.85 3.34
N LEU A 15 24.22 -5.84 4.22
CA LEU A 15 23.05 -6.69 4.21
C LEU A 15 21.78 -5.91 4.57
N VAL A 16 21.84 -5.08 5.59
CA VAL A 16 20.70 -4.22 5.99
C VAL A 16 20.35 -3.26 4.87
N GLN A 17 21.33 -2.60 4.26
CA GLN A 17 21.08 -1.71 3.13
C GLN A 17 20.55 -2.46 1.90
N GLY A 18 21.11 -3.62 1.60
CA GLY A 18 20.64 -4.49 0.52
C GLY A 18 19.22 -4.99 0.77
N PHE A 19 18.93 -5.43 1.98
CA PHE A 19 17.60 -5.91 2.36
C PHE A 19 16.53 -4.84 2.20
N VAL A 20 16.76 -3.62 2.69
CA VAL A 20 15.82 -2.49 2.55
C VAL A 20 15.62 -2.14 1.08
N ASN A 21 16.68 -2.06 0.28
CA ASN A 21 16.59 -1.74 -1.13
C ASN A 21 15.81 -2.82 -1.91
N GLU A 22 16.03 -4.10 -1.59
CA GLU A 22 15.33 -5.21 -2.25
C GLU A 22 13.84 -5.24 -1.89
N ILE A 23 13.46 -4.99 -0.62
CA ILE A 23 12.06 -4.88 -0.23
C ILE A 23 11.36 -3.77 -1.03
N ILE A 24 11.97 -2.60 -1.11
CA ILE A 24 11.44 -1.46 -1.86
C ILE A 24 11.33 -1.79 -3.35
N THR A 25 12.31 -2.49 -3.90
CA THR A 25 12.35 -2.82 -5.33
C THR A 25 11.30 -3.89 -5.71
N ASP A 26 11.08 -4.86 -4.84
CA ASP A 26 10.18 -5.99 -5.13
C ASP A 26 8.68 -5.64 -4.96
N SER A 27 8.36 -4.53 -4.30
CA SER A 27 6.98 -4.07 -4.12
C SER A 27 6.77 -2.71 -4.75
N TYR A 28 5.91 -2.65 -5.79
CA TYR A 28 5.53 -1.37 -6.37
C TYR A 28 4.98 -0.40 -5.32
N LEU A 29 4.09 -0.87 -4.44
CA LEU A 29 3.51 -0.02 -3.39
C LEU A 29 4.58 0.54 -2.45
N LEU A 30 5.52 -0.27 -2.00
CA LEU A 30 6.61 0.19 -1.15
C LEU A 30 7.52 1.21 -1.86
N SER A 31 7.73 1.06 -3.17
CA SER A 31 8.55 1.99 -3.95
C SER A 31 7.81 3.28 -4.32
N ALA A 32 6.49 3.21 -4.51
CA ALA A 32 5.68 4.34 -4.97
C ALA A 32 5.07 5.16 -3.81
N LEU A 33 4.86 4.55 -2.64
CA LEU A 33 4.33 5.24 -1.47
C LEU A 33 5.36 6.19 -0.88
N THR A 34 4.92 7.41 -0.60
CA THR A 34 5.66 8.34 0.24
C THR A 34 5.36 7.99 1.70
N PHE A 35 6.39 7.84 2.53
CA PHE A 35 6.22 7.56 3.94
C PHE A 35 6.40 8.82 4.79
N ASP A 36 5.43 9.07 5.66
CA ASP A 36 5.48 10.11 6.70
C ASP A 36 5.86 9.49 8.03
N ASP A 37 6.41 10.27 8.95
CA ASP A 37 6.72 9.78 10.29
C ASP A 37 5.55 10.03 11.26
N CYS A 38 5.39 9.16 12.26
CA CYS A 38 4.39 9.32 13.30
C CYS A 38 4.95 9.96 14.59
N LEU A 39 6.20 10.43 14.58
CA LEU A 39 6.78 11.13 15.70
C LEU A 39 6.14 12.52 15.86
N ASN A 40 5.81 12.86 17.10
CA ASN A 40 5.39 14.22 17.42
C ASN A 40 6.59 15.18 17.50
N SER A 41 6.32 16.48 17.69
CA SER A 41 7.34 17.52 17.77
C SER A 41 8.36 17.33 18.92
N THR A 42 8.06 16.46 19.91
CA THR A 42 8.96 16.11 20.99
C THR A 42 9.79 14.86 20.72
N GLY A 43 9.62 14.24 19.54
CA GLY A 43 10.35 13.02 19.14
C GLY A 43 9.81 11.73 19.78
N THR A 44 8.58 11.75 20.32
CA THR A 44 7.89 10.59 20.87
C THR A 44 6.71 10.20 20.00
N SER A 45 6.27 8.95 20.08
CA SER A 45 5.07 8.45 19.39
C SER A 45 4.32 7.49 20.31
N ASP A 46 3.01 7.51 20.21
CA ASP A 46 2.09 6.53 20.78
C ASP A 46 1.64 5.50 19.73
N LEU A 47 2.39 5.35 18.65
CA LEU A 47 2.08 4.51 17.49
C LEU A 47 0.74 4.85 16.84
N THR A 48 0.36 6.13 16.92
CA THR A 48 -0.80 6.67 16.22
C THR A 48 -0.40 7.83 15.34
N TYR A 49 -1.07 7.94 14.20
CA TYR A 49 -0.91 9.05 13.28
C TYR A 49 -2.22 9.82 13.21
N THR A 50 -2.19 11.09 13.57
CA THR A 50 -3.38 11.92 13.63
C THR A 50 -3.29 13.08 12.65
N TYR A 51 -4.30 13.23 11.82
CA TYR A 51 -4.42 14.34 10.88
C TYR A 51 -5.81 14.95 10.90
N LYS A 52 -5.93 16.15 10.32
CA LYS A 52 -7.20 16.87 10.18
C LYS A 52 -7.58 16.92 8.71
N ARG A 53 -8.85 16.69 8.42
CA ARG A 53 -9.43 16.87 7.09
C ARG A 53 -10.67 17.74 7.15
N VAL A 54 -10.95 18.42 6.05
CA VAL A 54 -12.20 19.18 5.89
C VAL A 54 -13.28 18.17 5.48
N LYS A 55 -14.28 17.97 6.33
CA LYS A 55 -15.44 17.12 6.05
C LYS A 55 -16.43 17.81 5.14
N THR A 56 -16.77 19.06 5.48
CA THR A 56 -17.68 19.90 4.70
C THR A 56 -16.97 21.21 4.39
N PRO A 57 -16.77 21.56 3.10
CA PRO A 57 -16.20 22.85 2.71
C PRO A 57 -17.17 23.98 2.98
N MET A 58 -16.63 25.19 3.00
CA MET A 58 -17.47 26.40 3.04
C MET A 58 -18.20 26.59 1.72
N GLU A 59 -19.46 27.02 1.79
CA GLU A 59 -20.25 27.37 0.62
C GLU A 59 -20.29 28.91 0.44
N ALA A 60 -19.99 29.35 -0.78
CA ALA A 60 -20.19 30.74 -1.17
C ALA A 60 -21.60 30.93 -1.76
N LYS A 61 -22.29 32.00 -1.35
CA LYS A 61 -23.62 32.33 -1.85
C LYS A 61 -23.65 33.72 -2.45
N PHE A 62 -24.47 33.92 -3.44
CA PHE A 62 -24.73 35.26 -3.97
C PHE A 62 -25.58 36.06 -2.98
N ARG A 63 -25.24 37.33 -2.77
CA ARG A 63 -26.01 38.26 -1.95
C ARG A 63 -26.54 39.43 -2.79
N ALA A 64 -27.66 39.98 -2.34
CA ALA A 64 -28.15 41.20 -2.94
C ALA A 64 -27.31 42.44 -2.50
N LEU A 65 -27.42 43.53 -3.26
CA LEU A 65 -26.80 44.80 -2.90
C LEU A 65 -27.30 45.25 -1.53
N ASN A 66 -26.40 45.74 -0.66
CA ASN A 66 -26.69 46.22 0.69
C ASN A 66 -27.20 45.17 1.68
N THR A 67 -26.99 43.87 1.42
CA THR A 67 -27.25 42.79 2.39
C THR A 67 -25.93 42.21 2.91
N GLU A 68 -25.93 41.71 4.16
CA GLU A 68 -24.79 41.00 4.74
C GLU A 68 -24.63 39.60 4.12
N PRO A 69 -23.40 39.11 3.93
CA PRO A 69 -23.18 37.72 3.50
C PRO A 69 -23.56 36.73 4.61
N GLU A 70 -24.16 35.59 4.24
CA GLU A 70 -24.37 34.50 5.17
C GLU A 70 -23.03 33.92 5.61
N LYS A 71 -22.86 33.70 6.92
CA LYS A 71 -21.66 33.13 7.49
C LYS A 71 -21.73 31.62 7.43
N SER A 72 -20.77 30.99 6.77
CA SER A 72 -20.56 29.55 6.78
C SER A 72 -19.30 29.19 7.55
N LYS A 73 -19.18 27.95 8.00
CA LYS A 73 -17.99 27.42 8.67
C LYS A 73 -17.60 26.09 8.01
N PRO A 74 -16.31 25.84 7.80
CA PRO A 74 -15.88 24.50 7.38
C PRO A 74 -16.04 23.54 8.57
N GLU A 75 -16.50 22.34 8.29
CA GLU A 75 -16.50 21.25 9.27
C GLU A 75 -15.17 20.48 9.16
N ILE A 76 -14.43 20.45 10.26
CA ILE A 76 -13.12 19.77 10.33
C ILE A 76 -13.28 18.49 11.15
N GLU A 77 -12.83 17.42 10.58
CA GLU A 77 -12.77 16.11 11.25
C GLU A 77 -11.31 15.77 11.61
N ARG A 78 -11.12 15.21 12.79
CA ARG A 78 -9.84 14.64 13.21
C ARG A 78 -9.89 13.13 13.01
N VAL A 79 -8.95 12.62 12.22
CA VAL A 79 -8.81 11.18 11.95
C VAL A 79 -7.52 10.69 12.60
N THR A 80 -7.60 9.56 13.28
CA THR A 80 -6.44 8.91 13.89
C THR A 80 -6.31 7.51 13.29
N THR A 81 -5.12 7.18 12.81
CA THR A 81 -4.77 5.88 12.24
C THR A 81 -3.72 5.22 13.12
N GLN A 82 -3.89 3.94 13.38
CA GLN A 82 -2.93 3.14 14.13
C GLN A 82 -1.75 2.75 13.25
N VAL A 83 -0.56 2.72 13.83
CA VAL A 83 0.67 2.20 13.20
C VAL A 83 1.00 0.87 13.87
N ALA A 84 1.27 -0.14 13.06
CA ALA A 84 1.52 -1.51 13.50
C ALA A 84 3.00 -1.88 13.38
N ILE A 85 3.43 -2.84 14.19
CA ILE A 85 4.77 -3.43 14.12
C ILE A 85 4.62 -4.76 13.39
N LEU A 86 5.13 -4.82 12.16
CA LEU A 86 5.21 -6.04 11.37
C LEU A 86 6.59 -6.63 11.58
N SER A 87 6.68 -7.81 12.16
CA SER A 87 7.96 -8.47 12.46
C SER A 87 7.95 -9.93 12.02
N ASP A 88 9.12 -10.42 11.69
CA ASP A 88 9.42 -11.81 11.44
C ASP A 88 10.73 -12.17 12.12
N ALA A 89 10.84 -13.38 12.69
CA ALA A 89 12.02 -13.83 13.40
C ALA A 89 12.38 -15.26 13.01
N TRP A 90 13.67 -15.52 12.90
CA TRP A 90 14.19 -16.86 12.58
C TRP A 90 15.26 -17.30 13.56
N ASN A 91 15.37 -18.60 13.73
CA ASN A 91 16.38 -19.22 14.56
C ASN A 91 17.35 -20.04 13.69
N MET A 92 18.62 -19.98 14.01
CA MET A 92 19.64 -20.80 13.36
C MET A 92 20.64 -21.35 14.36
N ASP A 93 20.98 -22.63 14.21
CA ASP A 93 22.05 -23.23 14.97
C ASP A 93 23.42 -22.84 14.40
N ARG A 94 24.39 -22.62 15.29
CA ARG A 94 25.76 -22.23 14.94
C ARG A 94 26.41 -23.27 13.99
N VAL A 95 26.20 -24.55 14.24
CA VAL A 95 26.74 -25.64 13.40
C VAL A 95 26.07 -25.67 12.04
N ALA A 96 24.75 -25.41 11.98
CA ALA A 96 24.01 -25.36 10.74
C ALA A 96 24.47 -24.19 9.84
N LYS A 97 24.86 -23.06 10.41
CA LYS A 97 25.46 -21.94 9.65
C LYS A 97 26.77 -22.34 8.97
N GLU A 98 27.64 -23.08 9.70
CA GLU A 98 28.91 -23.52 9.15
C GLU A 98 28.75 -24.64 8.11
N ALA A 99 27.76 -25.52 8.31
CA ALA A 99 27.49 -26.64 7.42
C ALA A 99 26.71 -26.25 6.15
N ALA A 100 25.86 -25.22 6.24
CA ALA A 100 24.99 -24.79 5.15
C ALA A 100 24.80 -23.26 5.17
N SER A 101 25.78 -22.53 4.65
CA SER A 101 25.74 -21.07 4.55
C SER A 101 24.54 -20.55 3.75
N ASP A 102 24.13 -21.29 2.73
CA ASP A 102 23.01 -20.97 1.85
C ASP A 102 21.67 -20.93 2.62
N LEU A 103 21.57 -21.69 3.72
CA LEU A 103 20.36 -21.70 4.56
C LEU A 103 20.16 -20.35 5.27
N TYR A 104 21.23 -19.66 5.64
CA TYR A 104 21.17 -18.35 6.24
C TYR A 104 20.63 -17.31 5.25
N GLU A 105 21.12 -17.31 4.02
CA GLU A 105 20.64 -16.42 2.96
C GLU A 105 19.18 -16.71 2.62
N LEU A 106 18.80 -18.01 2.59
CA LEU A 106 17.41 -18.40 2.38
C LEU A 106 16.47 -17.85 3.45
N HIS A 107 16.85 -17.89 4.73
CA HIS A 107 16.04 -17.33 5.82
C HIS A 107 15.85 -15.83 5.67
N LEU A 108 16.89 -15.09 5.28
CA LEU A 108 16.81 -13.65 5.03
C LEU A 108 15.86 -13.31 3.87
N VAL A 109 15.98 -14.05 2.76
CA VAL A 109 15.11 -13.86 1.59
C VAL A 109 13.67 -14.19 1.90
N GLU A 110 13.41 -15.29 2.62
CA GLU A 110 12.04 -15.67 2.98
C GLU A 110 11.41 -14.72 4.01
N SER A 111 12.18 -14.23 4.98
CA SER A 111 11.73 -13.21 5.94
C SER A 111 11.35 -11.92 5.20
N LYS A 112 12.20 -11.45 4.27
CA LYS A 112 11.89 -10.34 3.38
C LYS A 112 10.56 -10.57 2.64
N ASN A 113 10.40 -11.71 1.99
CA ASN A 113 9.20 -12.04 1.21
C ASN A 113 7.96 -12.11 2.10
N ALA A 114 8.08 -12.63 3.32
CA ALA A 114 6.98 -12.69 4.29
C ALA A 114 6.51 -11.28 4.69
N ILE A 115 7.43 -10.37 4.98
CA ILE A 115 7.12 -8.97 5.30
C ILE A 115 6.42 -8.29 4.12
N ILE A 116 6.93 -8.44 2.89
CA ILE A 116 6.31 -7.86 1.69
C ILE A 116 4.90 -8.39 1.47
N ARG A 117 4.71 -9.71 1.53
CA ARG A 117 3.38 -10.33 1.37
C ARG A 117 2.38 -9.81 2.40
N LYS A 118 2.78 -9.79 3.68
CA LYS A 118 1.90 -9.31 4.76
C LYS A 118 1.60 -7.84 4.63
N PHE A 119 2.58 -7.00 4.31
CA PHE A 119 2.38 -5.57 4.08
C PHE A 119 1.40 -5.31 2.94
N ASN A 120 1.62 -5.91 1.76
CA ASN A 120 0.75 -5.73 0.60
C ASN A 120 -0.70 -6.19 0.86
N ALA A 121 -0.88 -7.24 1.63
CA ALA A 121 -2.21 -7.70 2.03
C ALA A 121 -2.88 -6.74 3.02
N THR A 122 -2.13 -6.25 4.01
CA THR A 122 -2.66 -5.40 5.08
C THR A 122 -2.94 -3.98 4.59
N ILE A 123 -2.10 -3.41 3.71
CA ILE A 123 -2.30 -2.04 3.21
C ILE A 123 -3.60 -1.90 2.41
N ILE A 124 -4.09 -2.98 1.80
CA ILE A 124 -5.38 -2.99 1.11
C ILE A 124 -6.50 -3.47 2.04
N GLY A 125 -6.35 -4.66 2.60
CA GLY A 125 -7.43 -5.36 3.31
C GLY A 125 -7.29 -5.39 4.83
N GLY A 126 -6.40 -4.58 5.41
CA GLY A 126 -6.20 -4.51 6.85
C GLY A 126 -7.46 -4.03 7.57
N ASP A 127 -7.76 -4.66 8.70
CA ASP A 127 -8.88 -4.30 9.56
C ASP A 127 -8.53 -4.60 11.03
N THR A 128 -8.42 -3.56 11.82
CA THR A 128 -8.10 -3.62 13.25
C THR A 128 -9.19 -4.31 14.07
N THR A 129 -10.40 -4.49 13.54
CA THR A 129 -11.45 -5.28 14.20
C THR A 129 -11.20 -6.79 14.09
N VAL A 130 -10.41 -7.23 13.11
CA VAL A 130 -10.03 -8.63 12.88
C VAL A 130 -8.65 -8.93 13.49
N ASP A 131 -7.71 -8.00 13.35
CA ASP A 131 -6.34 -8.10 13.89
C ASP A 131 -6.01 -6.80 14.65
N GLU A 132 -6.17 -6.83 15.96
CA GLU A 132 -5.95 -5.67 16.84
C GLU A 132 -4.51 -5.12 16.77
N ASN A 133 -3.54 -5.96 16.40
CA ASN A 133 -2.13 -5.57 16.29
C ASN A 133 -1.78 -5.05 14.89
N GLY A 134 -2.72 -5.11 13.96
CA GLY A 134 -2.58 -4.60 12.59
C GLY A 134 -2.92 -3.13 12.46
N PHE A 135 -3.07 -2.68 11.23
CA PHE A 135 -3.56 -1.34 10.90
C PHE A 135 -4.69 -1.41 9.87
N ASP A 136 -5.51 -0.37 9.83
CA ASP A 136 -6.63 -0.26 8.89
C ASP A 136 -6.11 0.04 7.50
N GLY A 137 -6.49 -0.81 6.54
CA GLY A 137 -6.09 -0.70 5.14
C GLY A 137 -7.00 0.21 4.31
N LEU A 138 -6.66 0.36 3.04
CA LEU A 138 -7.36 1.21 2.08
C LEU A 138 -8.84 0.82 1.94
N SER A 139 -9.15 -0.48 1.90
CA SER A 139 -10.54 -0.97 1.78
C SER A 139 -11.43 -0.42 2.88
N LYS A 140 -10.95 -0.43 4.15
CA LYS A 140 -11.70 0.10 5.29
C LYS A 140 -11.82 1.63 5.23
N ALA A 141 -10.76 2.31 4.78
CA ALA A 141 -10.74 3.77 4.67
C ALA A 141 -11.72 4.31 3.63
N VAL A 142 -11.97 3.56 2.54
CA VAL A 142 -12.89 3.99 1.47
C VAL A 142 -14.31 3.45 1.61
N THR A 143 -14.53 2.42 2.43
CA THR A 143 -15.87 1.83 2.63
C THR A 143 -16.87 2.85 3.13
N GLY A 144 -18.03 2.95 2.45
CA GLY A 144 -19.10 3.88 2.79
C GLY A 144 -18.81 5.35 2.46
N THR A 145 -17.76 5.64 1.73
CA THR A 145 -17.47 6.98 1.21
C THR A 145 -18.15 7.23 -0.14
N SER A 146 -18.09 8.46 -0.64
CA SER A 146 -18.62 8.81 -1.96
C SER A 146 -17.85 8.19 -3.12
N THR A 147 -16.74 7.52 -2.86
CA THR A 147 -15.88 6.82 -3.82
C THR A 147 -15.92 5.30 -3.68
N ASP A 148 -16.92 4.77 -2.94
CA ASP A 148 -17.21 3.34 -2.82
C ASP A 148 -18.30 2.96 -3.83
N PHE A 149 -17.92 2.39 -4.96
CA PHE A 149 -18.79 1.97 -6.03
C PHE A 149 -18.91 0.45 -6.09
N THR A 150 -20.05 -0.04 -6.55
CA THR A 150 -20.26 -1.47 -6.82
C THR A 150 -20.67 -1.63 -8.27
N SER A 151 -19.95 -2.45 -9.02
CA SER A 151 -20.29 -2.76 -10.42
C SER A 151 -21.56 -3.58 -10.52
N ALA A 152 -22.42 -3.25 -11.47
CA ALA A 152 -23.56 -4.05 -11.86
C ALA A 152 -23.22 -5.08 -12.94
N VAL A 153 -22.05 -4.95 -13.58
CA VAL A 153 -21.63 -5.76 -14.72
C VAL A 153 -21.08 -7.10 -14.28
N ASP A 154 -21.57 -8.17 -14.90
CA ASP A 154 -20.99 -9.49 -14.75
C ASP A 154 -19.77 -9.64 -15.68
N LEU A 155 -18.60 -9.78 -15.07
CA LEU A 155 -17.33 -9.94 -15.79
C LEU A 155 -16.98 -11.41 -16.13
N ASP A 156 -17.81 -12.37 -15.74
CA ASP A 156 -17.61 -13.78 -16.10
C ASP A 156 -18.22 -14.10 -17.48
N ALA A 157 -19.22 -13.30 -17.93
CA ALA A 157 -19.80 -13.38 -19.25
C ALA A 157 -19.49 -12.11 -20.07
N LEU A 158 -18.25 -12.03 -20.58
CA LEU A 158 -17.78 -10.86 -21.33
C LEU A 158 -18.30 -10.86 -22.77
N GLU A 159 -19.24 -9.95 -23.04
CA GLU A 159 -19.72 -9.58 -24.38
C GLU A 159 -19.36 -8.10 -24.67
N LYS A 160 -19.53 -7.66 -25.91
CA LYS A 160 -19.26 -6.28 -26.28
C LYS A 160 -20.13 -5.27 -25.50
N ALA A 161 -21.37 -5.62 -25.20
CA ALA A 161 -22.27 -4.77 -24.44
C ALA A 161 -21.84 -4.66 -22.97
N SER A 162 -21.49 -5.77 -22.34
CA SER A 162 -20.97 -5.78 -20.96
C SER A 162 -19.60 -5.09 -20.85
N ALA A 163 -18.74 -5.24 -21.86
CA ALA A 163 -17.46 -4.54 -21.90
C ALA A 163 -17.65 -3.01 -21.98
N LEU A 164 -18.61 -2.53 -22.78
CA LEU A 164 -18.91 -1.10 -22.89
C LEU A 164 -19.52 -0.55 -21.59
N ALA A 165 -20.47 -1.29 -20.99
CA ALA A 165 -21.07 -0.90 -19.73
C ALA A 165 -20.03 -0.83 -18.59
N PHE A 166 -19.09 -1.78 -18.54
CA PHE A 166 -18.01 -1.74 -17.58
C PHE A 166 -17.06 -0.55 -17.80
N ALA A 167 -16.76 -0.20 -19.06
CA ALA A 167 -15.96 0.97 -19.36
C ALA A 167 -16.63 2.25 -18.86
N GLU A 168 -17.95 2.40 -19.07
CA GLU A 168 -18.74 3.53 -18.56
C GLU A 168 -18.73 3.58 -17.03
N GLU A 169 -18.91 2.44 -16.34
CA GLU A 169 -18.79 2.37 -14.88
C GLU A 169 -17.40 2.77 -14.39
N MET A 170 -16.36 2.34 -15.07
CA MET A 170 -14.99 2.66 -14.73
C MET A 170 -14.70 4.15 -14.90
N ASP A 171 -15.15 4.77 -15.98
CA ASP A 171 -14.98 6.19 -16.23
C ASP A 171 -15.78 7.03 -15.20
N ASN A 172 -16.98 6.61 -14.86
CA ASN A 172 -17.78 7.24 -13.80
C ASN A 172 -17.07 7.13 -12.43
N PHE A 173 -16.52 5.98 -12.11
CA PHE A 173 -15.73 5.77 -10.90
C PHE A 173 -14.50 6.69 -10.84
N LEU A 174 -13.72 6.75 -11.90
CA LEU A 174 -12.55 7.60 -11.97
C LEU A 174 -12.89 9.09 -11.87
N SER A 175 -13.99 9.53 -12.50
CA SER A 175 -14.46 10.92 -12.43
C SER A 175 -14.90 11.36 -11.02
N ALA A 176 -15.24 10.44 -10.12
CA ALA A 176 -15.61 10.74 -8.75
C ALA A 176 -14.41 11.07 -7.85
N LEU A 177 -13.20 10.73 -8.28
CA LEU A 177 -11.97 11.03 -7.56
C LEU A 177 -11.61 12.53 -7.66
N MET A 178 -10.75 13.00 -6.78
CA MET A 178 -10.32 14.41 -6.75
C MET A 178 -9.43 14.80 -7.92
N ARG A 179 -8.73 13.84 -8.50
CA ARG A 179 -7.87 13.94 -9.68
C ARG A 179 -7.67 12.56 -10.27
N ASP A 180 -7.07 12.45 -11.44
CA ASP A 180 -6.69 11.18 -12.00
C ASP A 180 -5.77 10.42 -11.02
N PRO A 181 -6.07 9.15 -10.72
CA PRO A 181 -5.26 8.37 -9.81
C PRO A 181 -3.91 8.00 -10.43
N ASP A 182 -2.90 7.87 -9.59
CA ASP A 182 -1.56 7.50 -10.04
C ASP A 182 -1.47 5.99 -10.36
N VAL A 183 -2.34 5.19 -9.72
CA VAL A 183 -2.32 3.73 -9.87
C VAL A 183 -3.70 3.12 -9.64
N LEU A 184 -3.97 2.05 -10.40
CA LEU A 184 -5.07 1.11 -10.18
C LEU A 184 -4.50 -0.20 -9.64
N LEU A 185 -4.91 -0.57 -8.44
CA LEU A 185 -4.49 -1.79 -7.77
C LEU A 185 -5.53 -2.88 -8.00
N VAL A 186 -5.12 -3.98 -8.58
CA VAL A 186 -6.04 -5.06 -8.99
C VAL A 186 -5.47 -6.44 -8.65
N SER A 187 -6.37 -7.44 -8.56
CA SER A 187 -5.93 -8.83 -8.51
C SER A 187 -5.40 -9.29 -9.89
N PRO A 188 -4.52 -10.31 -9.95
CA PRO A 188 -4.06 -10.87 -11.22
C PRO A 188 -5.21 -11.29 -12.14
N ARG A 189 -6.28 -11.85 -11.56
CA ARG A 189 -7.49 -12.24 -12.30
C ARG A 189 -8.21 -11.02 -12.89
N MET A 190 -8.33 -9.94 -12.13
CA MET A 190 -8.99 -8.71 -12.60
C MET A 190 -8.18 -8.04 -13.71
N LYS A 191 -6.86 -8.03 -13.64
CA LYS A 191 -5.99 -7.53 -14.71
C LYS A 191 -6.21 -8.26 -16.03
N VAL A 192 -6.38 -9.59 -16.00
CA VAL A 192 -6.69 -10.38 -17.21
C VAL A 192 -8.05 -9.97 -17.79
N LYS A 193 -9.06 -9.74 -16.94
CA LYS A 193 -10.39 -9.29 -17.37
C LYS A 193 -10.34 -7.88 -17.98
N ILE A 194 -9.66 -6.94 -17.37
CA ILE A 194 -9.46 -5.58 -17.92
C ILE A 194 -8.77 -5.65 -19.29
N ASN A 195 -7.73 -6.45 -19.42
CA ASN A 195 -7.05 -6.65 -20.70
C ASN A 195 -7.97 -7.25 -21.77
N ALA A 196 -8.87 -8.15 -21.39
CA ALA A 196 -9.87 -8.72 -22.31
C ALA A 196 -10.89 -7.67 -22.76
N ILE A 197 -11.38 -6.85 -21.83
CA ILE A 197 -12.29 -5.72 -22.12
C ILE A 197 -11.63 -4.75 -23.10
N CYS A 198 -10.39 -4.33 -22.84
CA CYS A 198 -9.66 -3.43 -23.74
C CYS A 198 -9.52 -4.01 -25.16
N ARG A 199 -9.27 -5.32 -25.29
CA ARG A 199 -9.21 -5.99 -26.61
C ARG A 199 -10.56 -5.99 -27.32
N ILE A 200 -11.67 -6.24 -26.61
CA ILE A 200 -13.03 -6.23 -27.15
C ILE A 200 -13.40 -4.83 -27.65
N LEU A 201 -13.03 -3.80 -26.92
CA LEU A 201 -13.32 -2.41 -27.24
C LEU A 201 -12.32 -1.79 -28.23
N GLY A 202 -11.18 -2.45 -28.48
CA GLY A 202 -10.12 -1.91 -29.34
C GLY A 202 -9.34 -0.75 -28.73
N ILE A 203 -9.34 -0.62 -27.38
CA ILE A 203 -8.65 0.43 -26.64
C ILE A 203 -7.22 -0.04 -26.31
N SER A 204 -6.26 0.90 -26.40
CA SER A 204 -4.88 0.63 -25.98
C SER A 204 -4.82 0.47 -24.45
N ASN A 205 -4.25 -0.64 -23.99
CA ASN A 205 -4.09 -0.97 -22.57
C ASN A 205 -2.63 -0.95 -22.12
N VAL A 206 -1.79 -0.19 -22.80
CA VAL A 206 -0.36 -0.14 -22.54
C VAL A 206 0.10 1.30 -22.46
N THR A 207 0.80 1.64 -21.41
CA THR A 207 1.58 2.88 -21.28
C THR A 207 3.06 2.55 -21.08
N MET A 208 3.90 3.57 -21.12
CA MET A 208 5.33 3.43 -20.81
C MET A 208 5.63 3.98 -19.45
N ASP A 209 6.37 3.22 -18.66
CA ASP A 209 6.95 3.65 -17.40
C ASP A 209 8.08 4.69 -17.67
N SER A 210 8.49 5.43 -16.63
CA SER A 210 9.62 6.37 -16.65
C SER A 210 10.93 5.73 -17.13
N ALA A 211 11.07 4.42 -16.93
CA ALA A 211 12.20 3.62 -17.41
C ALA A 211 12.02 3.08 -18.86
N GLY A 212 10.90 3.40 -19.52
CA GLY A 212 10.61 2.93 -20.89
C GLY A 212 10.06 1.49 -20.98
N HIS A 213 9.71 0.87 -19.86
CA HIS A 213 9.07 -0.44 -19.84
C HIS A 213 7.57 -0.32 -20.14
N ARG A 214 7.03 -1.31 -20.83
CA ARG A 214 5.60 -1.40 -21.09
C ARG A 214 4.87 -1.88 -19.83
N VAL A 215 3.91 -1.09 -19.36
CA VAL A 215 3.03 -1.45 -18.25
C VAL A 215 1.58 -1.44 -18.70
N SER A 216 0.75 -2.30 -18.10
CA SER A 216 -0.68 -2.28 -18.35
C SER A 216 -1.27 -0.98 -17.82
N ALA A 217 -2.21 -0.39 -18.59
CA ALA A 217 -2.86 0.86 -18.23
C ALA A 217 -4.34 0.84 -18.63
N TRP A 218 -5.12 1.67 -17.95
CA TRP A 218 -6.46 2.08 -18.34
C TRP A 218 -6.45 3.59 -18.53
N ASP A 219 -6.75 4.07 -19.70
CA ASP A 219 -6.72 5.51 -20.06
C ASP A 219 -5.44 6.25 -19.58
N GLY A 220 -4.29 5.60 -19.76
CA GLY A 220 -2.99 6.13 -19.32
C GLY A 220 -2.66 5.90 -17.85
N ILE A 221 -3.61 5.51 -17.01
CA ILE A 221 -3.40 5.21 -15.60
C ILE A 221 -2.80 3.81 -15.44
N ARG A 222 -1.69 3.71 -14.74
CA ARG A 222 -1.00 2.44 -14.51
C ARG A 222 -1.87 1.44 -13.76
N ILE A 223 -1.92 0.20 -14.25
CA ILE A 223 -2.54 -0.94 -13.56
C ILE A 223 -1.44 -1.78 -12.95
N GLU A 224 -1.47 -1.90 -11.62
CA GLU A 224 -0.55 -2.73 -10.87
C GLU A 224 -1.26 -3.94 -10.27
N GLU A 225 -0.69 -5.12 -10.47
CA GLU A 225 -1.24 -6.36 -9.93
C GLU A 225 -0.64 -6.69 -8.56
N LEU A 226 -1.51 -6.90 -7.59
CA LEU A 226 -1.11 -7.38 -6.27
C LEU A 226 -1.22 -8.89 -6.23
N ARG A 227 -0.06 -9.54 -6.21
CA ARG A 227 0.09 -11.00 -6.18
C ARG A 227 -0.01 -11.55 -4.75
N ASP A 228 0.23 -12.82 -4.61
CA ASP A 228 0.35 -13.56 -3.33
C ASP A 228 -0.89 -13.46 -2.43
N GLY A 229 -2.07 -13.28 -3.03
CA GLY A 229 -3.34 -13.20 -2.29
C GLY A 229 -3.52 -11.90 -1.50
N ALA A 230 -2.72 -10.86 -1.80
CA ALA A 230 -2.88 -9.55 -1.20
C ALA A 230 -4.25 -8.93 -1.50
N LEU A 231 -4.79 -9.21 -2.70
CA LEU A 231 -6.15 -8.85 -3.09
C LEU A 231 -6.93 -10.11 -3.46
N LYS A 232 -7.81 -10.55 -2.58
CA LYS A 232 -8.60 -11.80 -2.74
C LYS A 232 -9.84 -11.60 -3.61
N THR A 233 -10.33 -10.38 -3.72
CA THR A 233 -11.52 -10.00 -4.49
C THR A 233 -11.14 -9.54 -5.89
N ASN A 234 -12.14 -9.41 -6.77
CA ASN A 234 -11.95 -8.80 -8.09
C ASN A 234 -12.22 -7.29 -8.06
N ASP A 235 -12.11 -6.66 -6.89
CA ASP A 235 -12.27 -5.22 -6.74
C ASP A 235 -11.10 -4.46 -7.36
N ILE A 236 -11.37 -3.24 -7.80
CA ILE A 236 -10.36 -2.32 -8.33
C ILE A 236 -10.23 -1.17 -7.35
N TYR A 237 -9.04 -0.97 -6.83
CA TYR A 237 -8.73 0.18 -5.99
C TYR A 237 -7.97 1.22 -6.80
N ALA A 238 -8.46 2.45 -6.81
CA ALA A 238 -7.77 3.59 -7.39
C ALA A 238 -7.15 4.43 -6.28
N ALA A 239 -5.92 4.87 -6.44
CA ALA A 239 -5.24 5.68 -5.43
C ALA A 239 -4.44 6.82 -6.05
N CYS A 240 -4.65 8.03 -5.50
CA CYS A 240 -3.78 9.17 -5.70
C CYS A 240 -2.69 9.14 -4.63
N LEU A 241 -1.47 8.81 -5.02
CA LEU A 241 -0.34 8.69 -4.12
C LEU A 241 0.20 10.07 -3.73
N GLY A 242 0.66 10.20 -2.49
CA GLY A 242 1.29 11.42 -2.00
C GLY A 242 0.78 11.87 -0.63
N MET A 243 1.46 12.85 -0.06
CA MET A 243 1.22 13.34 1.31
C MET A 243 -0.17 13.94 1.53
N ASP A 244 -0.81 14.44 0.47
CA ASP A 244 -2.18 14.99 0.52
C ASP A 244 -3.25 13.94 0.18
N GLY A 245 -2.84 12.78 -0.33
CA GLY A 245 -3.69 11.66 -0.70
C GLY A 245 -3.47 10.43 0.15
N PHE A 246 -3.22 9.30 -0.53
CA PHE A 246 -2.88 8.05 0.10
C PHE A 246 -1.36 7.93 0.27
N HIS A 247 -0.90 7.71 1.49
CA HIS A 247 0.51 7.60 1.82
C HIS A 247 0.75 6.59 2.92
N GLY A 248 2.00 6.11 3.02
CA GLY A 248 2.45 5.25 4.09
C GLY A 248 2.81 6.04 5.35
N ILE A 249 2.83 5.36 6.47
CA ILE A 249 3.27 5.89 7.75
C ILE A 249 4.33 4.95 8.31
N THR A 250 5.37 5.51 8.90
CA THR A 250 6.41 4.76 9.61
C THR A 250 6.75 5.44 10.93
N LEU A 251 7.49 4.77 11.80
CA LEU A 251 7.88 5.34 13.09
C LEU A 251 8.82 6.54 12.91
N LYS A 252 9.81 6.40 12.05
CA LYS A 252 10.85 7.42 11.81
C LYS A 252 11.19 7.47 10.34
N GLY A 253 10.95 8.60 9.70
CA GLY A 253 11.22 8.79 8.28
C GLY A 253 12.65 8.39 7.90
N GLY A 254 12.77 7.63 6.83
CA GLY A 254 14.04 7.19 6.26
C GLY A 254 14.50 5.77 6.58
N ASN A 255 14.08 5.18 7.71
CA ASN A 255 14.39 3.78 8.05
C ASN A 255 13.09 3.03 8.34
N ALA A 256 12.43 2.57 7.26
CA ALA A 256 11.18 1.83 7.39
C ALA A 256 11.39 0.43 7.99
N VAL A 257 12.48 -0.24 7.64
CA VAL A 257 12.78 -1.61 8.08
C VAL A 257 14.06 -1.64 8.88
N SER A 258 14.04 -2.31 10.02
CA SER A 258 15.21 -2.66 10.82
C SER A 258 15.45 -4.16 10.76
N VAL A 259 16.70 -4.57 10.60
CA VAL A 259 17.11 -5.99 10.61
C VAL A 259 18.14 -6.19 11.70
N ASN A 260 17.83 -7.07 12.64
CA ASN A 260 18.74 -7.50 13.70
C ASN A 260 19.30 -8.87 13.34
N LEU A 261 20.57 -8.90 12.94
CA LEU A 261 21.24 -10.14 12.57
C LEU A 261 21.61 -10.97 13.80
N PRO A 262 21.64 -12.32 13.72
CA PRO A 262 21.99 -13.17 14.82
C PRO A 262 23.38 -12.85 15.38
N ASN A 263 23.49 -12.58 16.67
CA ASN A 263 24.78 -12.38 17.33
C ASN A 263 25.46 -13.74 17.60
N TRP A 264 26.43 -14.10 16.77
CA TRP A 264 27.14 -15.38 16.82
C TRP A 264 28.13 -15.49 18.00
N GLU A 265 28.52 -14.36 18.61
CA GLU A 265 29.42 -14.33 19.77
C GLU A 265 28.66 -14.54 21.10
N ALA A 266 27.34 -14.33 21.13
CA ALA A 266 26.54 -14.52 22.32
C ALA A 266 26.56 -16.00 22.77
N PRO A 267 26.39 -16.31 24.05
CA PRO A 267 26.31 -17.67 24.54
C PRO A 267 25.07 -18.39 24.02
N GLY A 268 25.16 -19.74 23.82
CA GLY A 268 24.09 -20.60 23.32
C GLY A 268 24.35 -21.12 21.90
N ALA A 269 23.80 -22.27 21.56
CA ALA A 269 23.97 -22.91 20.28
C ALA A 269 23.06 -22.31 19.20
N VAL A 270 21.82 -21.96 19.57
CA VAL A 270 20.83 -21.37 18.67
C VAL A 270 20.86 -19.85 18.79
N LYS A 271 20.87 -19.18 17.66
CA LYS A 271 20.87 -17.73 17.51
C LYS A 271 19.60 -17.27 16.81
N THR A 272 19.06 -16.15 17.26
CA THR A 272 17.87 -15.52 16.69
C THR A 272 18.25 -14.29 15.90
N GLY A 273 17.74 -14.16 14.70
CA GLY A 273 17.68 -12.92 13.94
C GLY A 273 16.22 -12.50 13.78
N ASP A 274 15.99 -11.22 13.62
CA ASP A 274 14.66 -10.66 13.40
C ASP A 274 14.71 -9.49 12.42
N ALA A 275 13.59 -9.28 11.73
CA ALA A 275 13.36 -8.12 10.92
C ALA A 275 12.05 -7.45 11.35
N GLU A 276 12.06 -6.14 11.49
CA GLU A 276 10.90 -5.35 11.91
C GLU A 276 10.60 -4.24 10.92
N PHE A 277 9.32 -4.06 10.63
CA PHE A 277 8.80 -2.98 9.81
C PHE A 277 7.66 -2.29 10.55
N VAL A 278 7.89 -1.09 11.01
CA VAL A 278 6.85 -0.27 11.63
C VAL A 278 6.11 0.46 10.52
N CYS A 279 4.87 0.08 10.27
CA CYS A 279 4.11 0.54 9.13
C CYS A 279 2.65 0.82 9.44
N GLY A 280 2.08 1.69 8.65
CA GLY A 280 0.68 2.04 8.59
C GLY A 280 0.35 2.75 7.29
N CYS A 281 -0.89 3.13 7.12
CA CYS A 281 -1.29 3.97 5.99
C CYS A 281 -2.32 5.02 6.41
N ALA A 282 -2.37 6.12 5.68
CA ALA A 282 -3.38 7.16 5.86
C ALA A 282 -3.94 7.65 4.53
N LEU A 283 -5.22 8.00 4.56
CA LEU A 283 -5.96 8.62 3.47
C LEU A 283 -6.41 10.01 3.92
N LYS A 284 -5.62 11.04 3.63
CA LYS A 284 -5.93 12.41 4.10
C LYS A 284 -7.16 12.98 3.41
N ALA A 285 -7.28 12.84 2.11
CA ALA A 285 -8.47 13.24 1.37
C ALA A 285 -9.31 12.02 1.00
N THR A 286 -10.59 12.00 1.35
CA THR A 286 -11.49 10.87 1.08
C THR A 286 -11.58 10.54 -0.41
N LYS A 287 -11.60 11.59 -1.27
CA LYS A 287 -11.67 11.44 -2.72
C LYS A 287 -10.31 11.17 -3.38
N ALA A 288 -9.22 11.05 -2.60
CA ALA A 288 -7.92 10.67 -3.13
C ALA A 288 -7.78 9.15 -3.38
N ALA A 289 -8.74 8.39 -2.93
CA ALA A 289 -8.81 6.98 -3.25
C ALA A 289 -10.26 6.53 -3.38
N GLY A 290 -10.47 5.40 -4.03
CA GLY A 290 -11.79 4.82 -4.20
C GLY A 290 -11.70 3.32 -4.50
N VAL A 291 -12.84 2.68 -4.50
CA VAL A 291 -12.99 1.27 -4.84
C VAL A 291 -14.17 1.07 -5.78
N LEU A 292 -13.94 0.32 -6.83
CA LEU A 292 -14.98 -0.27 -7.67
C LEU A 292 -15.06 -1.76 -7.32
N ARG A 293 -16.06 -2.12 -6.52
CA ARG A 293 -16.27 -3.49 -6.09
C ARG A 293 -16.84 -4.32 -7.23
N ALA A 294 -16.34 -5.53 -7.38
CA ALA A 294 -16.93 -6.48 -8.32
C ALA A 294 -18.38 -6.79 -7.92
N LYS A 295 -19.20 -7.10 -8.92
CA LYS A 295 -20.57 -7.58 -8.69
C LYS A 295 -20.52 -8.76 -7.71
N PRO A 296 -21.30 -8.74 -6.61
CA PRO A 296 -21.40 -9.87 -5.70
C PRO A 296 -21.87 -11.11 -6.46
N ALA A 297 -21.29 -12.27 -6.17
CA ALA A 297 -21.83 -13.54 -6.66
C ALA A 297 -23.19 -13.76 -6.01
N GLU A 298 -24.21 -14.05 -6.82
CA GLU A 298 -25.55 -14.42 -6.37
C GLU A 298 -25.54 -15.81 -5.70
#